data_c16ea003c61fbd4ceb4ddf1f4e7c5f59
#
_entry.id   c16ea003c61fbd4ceb4ddf1f4e7c5f59
#
_cell.length_a   1.000
_cell.length_b   1.000
_cell.length_c   1.000
_cell.angle_alpha   90.00
_cell.angle_beta   90.00
_cell.angle_gamma   90.00
#
_symmetry.space_group_name_H-M   'P 1'
#
loop_
_entity.id
_entity.type
_entity.pdbx_description
1 polymer ?
#
loop_
_entity_poly.entity_id
_entity_poly.type
_entity_poly.pdbx_seq_one_letter_code
_entity_poly.pdbx_strand_id
1 'polypeptide(L)'
;MATTDRTALMIDALYISSTGLRGQQQIDVISNNVANMQTPGFKRGRVNFAEIANAPLPGQGIGQAGNVHGGGIRVSSTSLEFGAGALQPTRNPLDLAIDGDGFFEIENANGDRFYTRSGRFHVDAEGYLAISNGMRLSAGIQMPQGAADVLISSAGEVSAKLDGSEERSVLGSIDLVSFVSTEGLESRGENVFQAAARSGEAIPLAAGSSGSGKVQQGYLEAANVDMIDEMTGLVLAQRAYQLNARVLQASDQILETINNLRR
;
A
#
# COMPACT_ATOMS: atom_id res chain seq x y z
N MET A 1 -45.33 -6.63 -21.24
CA MET A 1 -45.07 -6.91 -19.81
C MET A 1 -43.93 -7.91 -19.55
N ALA A 2 -43.64 -8.85 -20.46
CA ALA A 2 -42.57 -9.87 -20.25
C ALA A 2 -41.12 -9.40 -20.55
N THR A 3 -40.91 -8.29 -21.22
CA THR A 3 -39.57 -7.75 -21.53
C THR A 3 -38.97 -6.94 -20.38
N THR A 4 -39.81 -6.24 -19.61
CA THR A 4 -39.37 -5.42 -18.46
C THR A 4 -38.88 -6.29 -17.32
N ASP A 5 -39.48 -7.45 -17.08
CA ASP A 5 -39.06 -8.40 -16.03
C ASP A 5 -37.72 -9.06 -16.34
N ARG A 6 -37.43 -9.36 -17.60
CA ARG A 6 -36.13 -9.93 -18.01
C ARG A 6 -34.99 -8.93 -17.88
N THR A 7 -35.26 -7.66 -18.12
CA THR A 7 -34.26 -6.60 -18.00
C THR A 7 -33.94 -6.34 -16.53
N ALA A 8 -34.96 -6.35 -15.66
CA ALA A 8 -34.75 -6.23 -14.21
C ALA A 8 -33.93 -7.39 -13.66
N LEU A 9 -34.25 -8.63 -14.02
CA LEU A 9 -33.51 -9.83 -13.61
C LEU A 9 -32.04 -9.85 -14.13
N MET A 10 -31.78 -9.38 -15.35
CA MET A 10 -30.43 -9.24 -15.86
C MET A 10 -29.64 -8.17 -15.12
N ILE A 11 -30.28 -7.07 -14.72
CA ILE A 11 -29.63 -6.01 -13.91
C ILE A 11 -29.30 -6.54 -12.52
N ASP A 12 -30.18 -7.30 -11.89
CA ASP A 12 -29.94 -7.93 -10.59
C ASP A 12 -28.80 -8.95 -10.66
N ALA A 13 -28.72 -9.78 -11.69
CA ALA A 13 -27.62 -10.72 -11.90
C ALA A 13 -26.28 -10.03 -12.12
N LEU A 14 -26.23 -8.92 -12.86
CA LEU A 14 -25.06 -8.07 -13.03
C LEU A 14 -24.64 -7.41 -11.72
N TYR A 15 -25.59 -6.97 -10.92
CA TYR A 15 -25.37 -6.40 -9.60
C TYR A 15 -24.72 -7.41 -8.64
N ILE A 16 -25.26 -8.62 -8.59
CA ILE A 16 -24.76 -9.70 -7.74
C ILE A 16 -23.36 -10.15 -8.21
N SER A 17 -23.13 -10.24 -9.52
CA SER A 17 -21.81 -10.55 -10.10
C SER A 17 -20.75 -9.50 -9.73
N SER A 18 -21.10 -8.22 -9.80
CA SER A 18 -20.22 -7.13 -9.40
C SER A 18 -19.87 -7.19 -7.90
N THR A 19 -20.80 -7.64 -7.07
CA THR A 19 -20.60 -7.82 -5.62
C THR A 19 -19.71 -9.03 -5.34
N GLY A 20 -19.76 -10.08 -6.16
CA GLY A 20 -18.86 -11.23 -6.07
C GLY A 20 -17.39 -10.86 -6.39
N LEU A 21 -17.15 -10.11 -7.44
CA LEU A 21 -15.82 -9.63 -7.82
C LEU A 21 -15.17 -8.76 -6.73
N ARG A 22 -15.97 -8.00 -6.00
CA ARG A 22 -15.48 -7.21 -4.84
C ARG A 22 -15.02 -8.08 -3.70
N GLY A 23 -15.81 -9.09 -3.35
CA GLY A 23 -15.44 -10.04 -2.32
C GLY A 23 -14.09 -10.66 -2.63
N GLN A 24 -13.84 -11.02 -3.89
CA GLN A 24 -12.58 -11.58 -4.34
C GLN A 24 -11.42 -10.57 -4.19
N GLN A 25 -11.58 -9.34 -4.66
CA GLN A 25 -10.53 -8.32 -4.54
C GLN A 25 -10.21 -7.96 -3.09
N GLN A 26 -11.23 -7.93 -2.23
CA GLN A 26 -11.02 -7.73 -0.80
C GLN A 26 -10.25 -8.89 -0.17
N ILE A 27 -10.57 -10.13 -0.52
CA ILE A 27 -9.84 -11.33 -0.09
C ILE A 27 -8.39 -11.27 -0.56
N ASP A 28 -8.14 -10.87 -1.79
CA ASP A 28 -6.79 -10.77 -2.37
C ASP A 28 -5.93 -9.75 -1.62
N VAL A 29 -6.49 -8.56 -1.33
CA VAL A 29 -5.78 -7.50 -0.58
C VAL A 29 -5.53 -7.93 0.87
N ILE A 30 -6.51 -8.51 1.55
CA ILE A 30 -6.34 -9.02 2.91
C ILE A 30 -5.28 -10.14 2.94
N SER A 31 -5.32 -11.05 1.98
CA SER A 31 -4.32 -12.13 1.87
C SER A 31 -2.91 -11.58 1.65
N ASN A 32 -2.77 -10.53 0.85
CA ASN A 32 -1.50 -9.83 0.65
C ASN A 32 -1.03 -9.16 1.95
N ASN A 33 -1.91 -8.49 2.70
CA ASN A 33 -1.59 -7.89 3.98
C ASN A 33 -1.09 -8.94 4.99
N VAL A 34 -1.79 -10.06 5.11
CA VAL A 34 -1.40 -11.17 6.01
C VAL A 34 -0.07 -11.78 5.58
N ALA A 35 0.15 -12.01 4.28
CA ALA A 35 1.40 -12.58 3.77
C ALA A 35 2.61 -11.68 4.07
N ASN A 36 2.41 -10.35 4.10
CA ASN A 36 3.48 -9.36 4.29
C ASN A 36 3.52 -8.76 5.70
N MET A 37 2.75 -9.28 6.67
CA MET A 37 2.71 -8.74 8.03
C MET A 37 4.06 -8.77 8.75
N GLN A 38 4.97 -9.66 8.35
CA GLN A 38 6.32 -9.76 8.89
C GLN A 38 7.39 -9.06 8.04
N THR A 39 6.97 -8.41 6.95
CA THR A 39 7.88 -7.69 6.05
C THR A 39 8.13 -6.28 6.60
N PRO A 40 9.37 -5.91 6.96
CA PRO A 40 9.65 -4.58 7.49
C PRO A 40 9.29 -3.48 6.50
N GLY A 41 8.69 -2.40 7.02
CA GLY A 41 8.27 -1.26 6.21
C GLY A 41 7.06 -1.50 5.31
N PHE A 42 6.43 -2.68 5.37
CA PHE A 42 5.23 -2.96 4.59
C PHE A 42 4.06 -2.06 5.04
N LYS A 43 3.30 -1.57 4.07
CA LYS A 43 2.13 -0.73 4.30
C LYS A 43 0.86 -1.46 3.88
N ARG A 44 -0.10 -1.48 4.79
CA ARG A 44 -1.39 -2.12 4.63
C ARG A 44 -2.11 -1.62 3.38
N GLY A 45 -2.53 -2.54 2.52
CA GLY A 45 -3.41 -2.25 1.40
C GLY A 45 -4.87 -2.20 1.82
N ARG A 46 -5.63 -1.29 1.22
CA ARG A 46 -7.07 -1.15 1.42
C ARG A 46 -7.80 -1.02 0.09
N VAL A 47 -8.94 -1.69 -0.04
CA VAL A 47 -9.82 -1.54 -1.21
C VAL A 47 -10.82 -0.43 -0.94
N ASN A 48 -10.85 0.57 -1.81
CA ASN A 48 -11.83 1.65 -1.77
C ASN A 48 -12.96 1.37 -2.76
N PHE A 49 -14.18 1.44 -2.26
CA PHE A 49 -15.39 1.24 -3.05
C PHE A 49 -16.05 2.58 -3.33
N ALA A 50 -16.56 2.76 -4.54
CA ALA A 50 -17.38 3.91 -4.91
C ALA A 50 -18.72 3.42 -5.43
N GLU A 51 -19.80 4.05 -4.99
CA GLU A 51 -21.12 3.83 -5.53
C GLU A 51 -21.21 4.37 -6.96
N ILE A 52 -21.81 3.59 -7.87
CA ILE A 52 -22.11 4.06 -9.21
C ILE A 52 -23.42 4.83 -9.13
N ALA A 53 -23.34 6.15 -9.10
CA ALA A 53 -24.52 6.99 -9.22
C ALA A 53 -25.12 6.82 -10.63
N ASN A 54 -26.39 6.43 -10.70
CA ASN A 54 -27.10 6.44 -11.99
C ASN A 54 -27.25 7.89 -12.44
N ALA A 55 -26.59 8.24 -13.55
CA ALA A 55 -26.86 9.50 -14.21
C ALA A 55 -28.32 9.50 -14.69
N PRO A 56 -29.10 10.58 -14.48
CA PRO A 56 -30.44 10.70 -15.07
C PRO A 56 -30.33 10.55 -16.58
N LEU A 57 -31.17 9.71 -17.17
CA LEU A 57 -31.25 9.59 -18.62
C LEU A 57 -31.61 10.97 -19.23
N PRO A 58 -30.89 11.42 -20.29
CA PRO A 58 -31.21 12.68 -20.96
C PRO A 58 -32.66 12.64 -21.44
N GLY A 59 -33.53 13.51 -20.88
CA GLY A 59 -34.95 13.61 -21.27
C GLY A 59 -35.94 13.43 -20.12
N GLN A 60 -35.55 13.05 -18.92
CA GLN A 60 -36.42 13.06 -17.74
C GLN A 60 -36.31 14.40 -17.03
N GLY A 61 -37.41 15.17 -16.98
CA GLY A 61 -37.49 16.47 -16.34
C GLY A 61 -37.16 16.39 -14.83
N ILE A 62 -36.52 17.45 -14.32
CA ILE A 62 -36.23 17.67 -12.92
C ILE A 62 -37.55 17.70 -12.14
N GLY A 63 -37.94 16.59 -11.49
CA GLY A 63 -39.14 16.60 -10.66
C GLY A 63 -39.84 15.26 -10.40
N GLN A 64 -39.47 14.19 -11.09
CA GLN A 64 -39.92 12.86 -10.69
C GLN A 64 -38.84 12.16 -9.90
N ALA A 65 -39.12 11.96 -8.60
CA ALA A 65 -38.40 11.01 -7.77
C ALA A 65 -38.62 9.60 -8.32
N GLY A 66 -37.99 9.31 -9.49
CA GLY A 66 -37.91 7.98 -10.04
C GLY A 66 -37.09 7.10 -9.11
N ASN A 67 -37.55 5.88 -8.92
CA ASN A 67 -36.87 4.85 -8.14
C ASN A 67 -35.36 4.90 -8.41
N VAL A 68 -34.59 5.37 -7.44
CA VAL A 68 -33.14 5.31 -7.45
C VAL A 68 -32.80 3.83 -7.26
N HIS A 69 -32.77 3.10 -8.36
CA HIS A 69 -32.17 1.77 -8.34
C HIS A 69 -30.65 2.00 -8.19
N GLY A 70 -30.08 1.53 -7.09
CA GLY A 70 -28.65 1.65 -6.89
C GLY A 70 -27.89 1.09 -8.09
N GLY A 71 -27.08 1.90 -8.75
CA GLY A 71 -26.30 1.53 -9.95
C GLY A 71 -25.19 0.52 -9.68
N GLY A 72 -25.14 -0.02 -8.47
CA GLY A 72 -24.07 -0.89 -8.02
C GLY A 72 -22.90 -0.09 -7.40
N ILE A 73 -21.92 -0.82 -6.94
CA ILE A 73 -20.70 -0.24 -6.41
C ILE A 73 -19.54 -0.76 -7.28
N ARG A 74 -18.57 0.03 -7.61
CA ARG A 74 -17.31 -0.37 -8.28
C ARG A 74 -16.14 -0.25 -7.31
N VAL A 75 -15.10 -1.03 -7.54
CA VAL A 75 -13.81 -0.75 -6.92
C VAL A 75 -13.28 0.55 -7.53
N SER A 76 -13.09 1.55 -6.71
CA SER A 76 -12.58 2.85 -7.14
C SER A 76 -11.06 2.80 -7.27
N SER A 77 -10.39 2.27 -6.26
CA SER A 77 -8.93 2.15 -6.19
C SER A 77 -8.52 1.20 -5.09
N THR A 78 -7.29 0.74 -5.14
CA THR A 78 -6.60 0.20 -3.98
C THR A 78 -5.65 1.27 -3.49
N SER A 79 -5.73 1.65 -2.22
CA SER A 79 -4.83 2.60 -1.57
C SER A 79 -3.98 1.91 -0.52
N LEU A 80 -2.85 2.52 -0.19
CA LEU A 80 -1.99 2.09 0.90
C LEU A 80 -2.19 3.02 2.10
N GLU A 81 -2.21 2.44 3.29
CA GLU A 81 -2.27 3.17 4.56
C GLU A 81 -0.84 3.38 5.06
N PHE A 82 -0.34 4.62 4.99
CA PHE A 82 1.03 4.96 5.39
C PHE A 82 1.20 5.27 6.88
N GLY A 83 0.25 4.87 7.72
CA GLY A 83 0.42 4.94 9.17
C GLY A 83 1.72 4.27 9.63
N ALA A 84 2.34 4.79 10.68
CA ALA A 84 3.57 4.24 11.22
C ALA A 84 3.33 2.85 11.83
N GLY A 85 4.25 1.92 11.56
CA GLY A 85 4.33 0.63 12.23
C GLY A 85 5.13 0.72 13.55
N ALA A 86 5.06 -0.31 14.37
CA ALA A 86 5.87 -0.38 15.59
C ALA A 86 7.36 -0.52 15.26
N LEU A 87 8.22 0.19 15.99
CA LEU A 87 9.67 0.08 15.84
C LEU A 87 10.18 -1.15 16.59
N GLN A 88 10.91 -2.02 15.90
CA GLN A 88 11.48 -3.24 16.46
C GLN A 88 13.01 -3.20 16.45
N PRO A 89 13.69 -3.41 17.59
CA PRO A 89 15.14 -3.44 17.66
C PRO A 89 15.71 -4.70 17.01
N THR A 90 16.72 -4.55 16.14
CA THR A 90 17.32 -5.67 15.39
C THR A 90 18.77 -5.95 15.75
N ARG A 91 19.46 -5.04 16.45
CA ARG A 91 20.89 -5.10 16.75
C ARG A 91 21.82 -5.05 15.53
N ASN A 92 21.31 -4.86 14.33
CA ASN A 92 22.11 -4.66 13.13
C ASN A 92 22.32 -3.15 12.94
N PRO A 93 23.57 -2.65 12.91
CA PRO A 93 23.83 -1.21 12.80
C PRO A 93 23.42 -0.60 11.46
N LEU A 94 23.18 -1.42 10.43
CA LEU A 94 22.71 -0.96 9.11
C LEU A 94 21.20 -1.03 8.95
N ASP A 95 20.48 -1.54 9.95
CA ASP A 95 19.03 -1.46 9.98
C ASP A 95 18.60 -0.08 10.49
N LEU A 96 17.77 0.60 9.73
CA LEU A 96 17.32 1.96 10.01
C LEU A 96 15.80 2.01 10.03
N ALA A 97 15.24 2.75 10.95
CA ALA A 97 13.82 3.04 10.96
C ALA A 97 13.58 4.55 10.99
N ILE A 98 12.43 4.96 10.47
CA ILE A 98 11.99 6.36 10.56
C ILE A 98 10.95 6.46 11.66
N ASP A 99 11.26 7.23 12.69
CA ASP A 99 10.33 7.57 13.78
C ASP A 99 9.61 8.88 13.40
N GLY A 100 8.42 8.76 12.84
CA GLY A 100 7.63 9.86 12.31
C GLY A 100 7.40 9.78 10.80
N ASP A 101 7.14 10.93 10.17
CA ASP A 101 6.83 11.02 8.75
C ASP A 101 8.09 11.09 7.87
N GLY A 102 8.00 10.56 6.65
CA GLY A 102 9.06 10.60 5.64
C GLY A 102 9.33 9.24 5.00
N PHE A 103 10.19 9.22 4.01
CA PHE A 103 10.63 8.03 3.28
C PHE A 103 12.13 8.12 3.04
N PHE A 104 12.78 6.97 2.96
CA PHE A 104 14.12 6.90 2.40
C PHE A 104 14.03 7.05 0.88
N GLU A 105 14.86 7.92 0.30
CA GLU A 105 15.02 8.02 -1.15
C GLU A 105 16.07 7.03 -1.61
N ILE A 106 15.70 6.21 -2.57
CA ILE A 106 16.58 5.20 -3.17
C ILE A 106 16.60 5.41 -4.69
N GLU A 107 17.66 4.99 -5.32
CA GLU A 107 17.82 5.09 -6.77
C GLU A 107 18.20 3.73 -7.38
N ASN A 108 17.74 3.52 -8.61
CA ASN A 108 18.16 2.37 -9.39
C ASN A 108 19.47 2.68 -10.17
N ALA A 109 20.00 1.69 -10.87
CA ALA A 109 21.20 1.84 -11.70
C ALA A 109 21.05 2.87 -12.85
N ASN A 110 19.83 3.24 -13.23
CA ASN A 110 19.53 4.22 -14.26
C ASN A 110 19.42 5.66 -13.71
N GLY A 111 19.46 5.84 -12.38
CA GLY A 111 19.26 7.13 -11.72
C GLY A 111 17.78 7.48 -11.49
N ASP A 112 16.84 6.56 -11.70
CA ASP A 112 15.45 6.81 -11.35
C ASP A 112 15.26 6.74 -9.83
N ARG A 113 14.48 7.67 -9.30
CA ARG A 113 14.25 7.81 -7.86
C ARG A 113 13.00 7.07 -7.43
N PHE A 114 13.15 6.37 -6.33
CA PHE A 114 12.08 5.65 -5.64
C PHE A 114 12.13 5.92 -4.16
N TYR A 115 11.07 5.55 -3.45
CA TYR A 115 10.88 5.85 -2.04
C TYR A 115 10.51 4.58 -1.30
N THR A 116 11.03 4.43 -0.09
CA THR A 116 10.73 3.24 0.72
C THR A 116 10.66 3.56 2.21
N ARG A 117 9.92 2.74 2.94
CA ARG A 117 9.95 2.66 4.40
C ARG A 117 10.74 1.45 4.90
N SER A 118 11.19 0.59 3.98
CA SER A 118 12.07 -0.53 4.34
C SER A 118 13.44 0.00 4.69
N GLY A 119 13.86 -0.24 5.92
CA GLY A 119 15.14 0.23 6.43
C GLY A 119 16.22 -0.86 6.53
N ARG A 120 16.00 -2.01 5.90
CA ARG A 120 17.01 -3.08 5.88
C ARG A 120 18.04 -2.81 4.80
N PHE A 121 19.10 -2.10 5.19
CA PHE A 121 20.22 -1.81 4.30
C PHE A 121 21.35 -2.80 4.47
N HIS A 122 22.14 -2.93 3.41
CA HIS A 122 23.42 -3.64 3.39
C HIS A 122 24.41 -2.84 2.57
N VAL A 123 25.69 -3.14 2.71
CA VAL A 123 26.74 -2.53 1.88
C VAL A 123 26.90 -3.38 0.62
N ASP A 124 26.81 -2.75 -0.55
CA ASP A 124 27.01 -3.42 -1.85
C ASP A 124 28.53 -3.63 -2.15
N ALA A 125 28.83 -4.24 -3.31
CA ALA A 125 30.20 -4.52 -3.71
C ALA A 125 31.05 -3.27 -3.92
N GLU A 126 30.42 -2.14 -4.24
CA GLU A 126 31.04 -0.84 -4.44
C GLU A 126 31.12 -0.01 -3.17
N GLY A 127 30.59 -0.50 -2.06
CA GLY A 127 30.62 0.15 -0.76
C GLY A 127 29.42 1.05 -0.46
N TYR A 128 28.38 1.07 -1.30
CA TYR A 128 27.18 1.89 -1.07
C TYR A 128 26.12 1.17 -0.22
N LEU A 129 25.32 1.96 0.48
CA LEU A 129 24.15 1.44 1.18
C LEU A 129 23.06 1.11 0.16
N ALA A 130 22.65 -0.16 0.11
CA ALA A 130 21.64 -0.67 -0.81
C ALA A 130 20.58 -1.49 -0.06
N ILE A 131 19.37 -1.59 -0.63
CA ILE A 131 18.33 -2.51 -0.18
C ILE A 131 18.40 -3.83 -0.96
N SER A 132 17.68 -4.84 -0.51
CA SER A 132 17.78 -6.22 -1.03
C SER A 132 17.56 -6.38 -2.54
N ASN A 133 16.88 -5.46 -3.19
CA ASN A 133 16.67 -5.45 -4.64
C ASN A 133 17.78 -4.75 -5.44
N GLY A 134 18.87 -4.34 -4.78
CA GLY A 134 20.02 -3.69 -5.41
C GLY A 134 19.88 -2.18 -5.66
N MET A 135 18.78 -1.56 -5.27
CA MET A 135 18.64 -0.10 -5.30
C MET A 135 19.45 0.52 -4.18
N ARG A 136 20.16 1.60 -4.46
CA ARG A 136 21.05 2.31 -3.54
C ARG A 136 20.33 3.46 -2.86
N LEU A 137 20.78 3.80 -1.67
CA LEU A 137 20.34 5.03 -1.00
C LEU A 137 20.84 6.24 -1.80
N SER A 138 19.92 7.14 -2.16
CA SER A 138 20.21 8.33 -3.02
C SER A 138 21.23 9.28 -2.39
N ALA A 139 21.44 9.22 -1.08
CA ALA A 139 22.46 10.01 -0.39
C ALA A 139 23.91 9.70 -0.84
N GLY A 140 24.15 8.67 -1.64
CA GLY A 140 25.46 8.35 -2.21
C GLY A 140 26.54 8.07 -1.17
N ILE A 141 26.14 7.61 0.04
CA ILE A 141 27.08 7.36 1.14
C ILE A 141 27.90 6.12 0.83
N GLN A 142 29.19 6.30 0.64
CA GLN A 142 30.12 5.21 0.40
C GLN A 142 30.84 4.84 1.69
N MET A 143 30.71 3.58 2.10
CA MET A 143 31.44 3.02 3.21
C MET A 143 32.86 2.67 2.78
N PRO A 144 33.89 3.25 3.40
CA PRO A 144 35.26 2.89 3.09
C PRO A 144 35.58 1.45 3.49
N GLN A 145 36.50 0.80 2.78
CA GLN A 145 36.97 -0.53 3.14
C GLN A 145 37.64 -0.49 4.53
N GLY A 146 37.23 -1.42 5.41
CA GLY A 146 37.69 -1.40 6.80
C GLY A 146 36.90 -0.45 7.71
N ALA A 147 35.77 0.05 7.27
CA ALA A 147 34.85 0.79 8.15
C ALA A 147 34.35 -0.14 9.25
N ALA A 148 34.72 0.18 10.47
CA ALA A 148 34.21 -0.44 11.68
C ALA A 148 33.33 0.56 12.42
N ASP A 149 32.38 0.07 13.22
CA ASP A 149 31.57 0.89 14.14
C ASP A 149 30.87 2.08 13.45
N VAL A 150 29.97 1.74 12.52
CA VAL A 150 29.10 2.71 11.82
C VAL A 150 28.09 3.27 12.81
N LEU A 151 28.05 4.59 12.95
CA LEU A 151 27.08 5.31 13.76
C LEU A 151 26.24 6.24 12.88
N ILE A 152 24.93 6.12 13.06
CA ILE A 152 23.97 6.97 12.36
C ILE A 152 23.18 7.74 13.41
N SER A 153 23.28 9.06 13.34
CA SER A 153 22.60 9.93 14.29
C SER A 153 21.11 10.06 13.98
N SER A 154 20.34 10.52 14.95
CA SER A 154 18.90 10.79 14.75
C SER A 154 18.61 11.89 13.70
N ALA A 155 19.61 12.70 13.39
CA ALA A 155 19.57 13.71 12.33
C ALA A 155 20.00 13.17 10.96
N GLY A 156 20.24 11.86 10.83
CA GLY A 156 20.62 11.22 9.57
C GLY A 156 22.12 11.29 9.28
N GLU A 157 22.94 11.91 10.10
CA GLU A 157 24.40 11.97 9.87
C GLU A 157 25.03 10.59 10.06
N VAL A 158 25.73 10.13 9.04
CA VAL A 158 26.42 8.83 9.00
C VAL A 158 27.89 9.05 9.22
N SER A 159 28.44 8.41 10.23
CA SER A 159 29.87 8.44 10.56
C SER A 159 30.37 7.01 10.78
N ALA A 160 31.62 6.77 10.43
CA ALA A 160 32.28 5.50 10.67
C ALA A 160 33.67 5.70 11.25
N LYS A 161 34.11 4.71 12.01
CA LYS A 161 35.48 4.61 12.49
C LYS A 161 36.26 3.74 11.50
N LEU A 162 37.38 4.24 11.01
CA LEU A 162 38.29 3.49 10.17
C LEU A 162 39.20 2.60 11.06
N ASP A 163 39.50 1.40 10.54
CA ASP A 163 40.37 0.46 11.25
C ASP A 163 41.76 1.10 11.46
N GLY A 164 42.20 1.19 12.72
CA GLY A 164 43.46 1.86 13.06
C GLY A 164 43.39 3.37 13.36
N SER A 165 42.21 4.02 13.23
CA SER A 165 41.99 5.41 13.64
C SER A 165 41.05 5.50 14.84
N GLU A 166 41.37 6.38 15.79
CA GLU A 166 40.44 6.68 16.90
C GLU A 166 39.42 7.74 16.53
N GLU A 167 39.62 8.46 15.43
CA GLU A 167 38.71 9.51 14.99
C GLU A 167 37.61 8.95 14.10
N ARG A 168 36.37 9.45 14.30
CA ARG A 168 35.23 9.17 13.43
C ARG A 168 35.21 10.13 12.24
N SER A 169 35.10 9.60 11.04
CA SER A 169 34.89 10.39 9.84
C SER A 169 33.40 10.45 9.49
N VAL A 170 32.91 11.65 9.22
CA VAL A 170 31.55 11.84 8.66
C VAL A 170 31.59 11.45 7.20
N LEU A 171 30.71 10.50 6.81
CA LEU A 171 30.63 9.98 5.45
C LEU A 171 29.55 10.67 4.62
N GLY A 172 28.49 11.18 5.29
CA GLY A 172 27.38 11.86 4.64
C GLY A 172 26.17 12.01 5.56
N SER A 173 25.06 12.46 4.98
CA SER A 173 23.78 12.60 5.67
C SER A 173 22.67 11.89 4.89
N ILE A 174 21.78 11.21 5.62
CA ILE A 174 20.57 10.60 5.10
C ILE A 174 19.43 11.60 5.27
N ASP A 175 18.99 12.18 4.16
CA ASP A 175 17.80 13.01 4.15
C ASP A 175 16.55 12.15 3.95
N LEU A 176 15.45 12.59 4.54
CA LEU A 176 14.14 11.97 4.35
C LEU A 176 13.34 12.76 3.32
N VAL A 177 12.41 12.09 2.69
CA VAL A 177 11.52 12.74 1.70
C VAL A 177 10.08 12.66 2.20
N SER A 178 9.38 13.78 2.13
CA SER A 178 7.95 13.87 2.44
C SER A 178 7.14 14.16 1.17
N PHE A 179 5.85 13.81 1.20
CA PHE A 179 4.89 14.06 0.15
C PHE A 179 3.66 14.78 0.69
N VAL A 180 3.05 15.62 -0.15
CA VAL A 180 1.79 16.29 0.17
C VAL A 180 0.67 15.26 0.34
N SER A 181 0.66 14.20 -0.50
CA SER A 181 -0.30 13.10 -0.41
C SER A 181 0.41 11.77 -0.59
N THR A 182 0.56 11.03 0.49
CA THR A 182 1.15 9.68 0.45
C THR A 182 0.25 8.67 -0.26
N GLU A 183 -1.07 8.86 -0.24
CA GLU A 183 -2.03 8.01 -0.96
C GLU A 183 -1.89 8.08 -2.49
N GLY A 184 -1.24 9.13 -3.00
CA GLY A 184 -0.96 9.32 -4.41
C GLY A 184 0.27 8.56 -4.92
N LEU A 185 1.06 7.97 -4.02
CA LEU A 185 2.24 7.17 -4.38
C LEU A 185 1.83 5.88 -5.09
N GLU A 186 2.57 5.52 -6.14
CA GLU A 186 2.40 4.26 -6.85
C GLU A 186 3.35 3.19 -6.30
N SER A 187 2.79 2.03 -5.92
CA SER A 187 3.61 0.88 -5.53
C SER A 187 4.24 0.22 -6.76
N ARG A 188 5.54 -0.02 -6.69
CA ARG A 188 6.30 -0.76 -7.72
C ARG A 188 6.66 -2.18 -7.29
N GLY A 189 6.12 -2.64 -6.16
CA GLY A 189 6.47 -3.91 -5.54
C GLY A 189 7.62 -3.77 -4.54
N GLU A 190 7.91 -4.82 -3.77
CA GLU A 190 9.04 -4.92 -2.83
C GLU A 190 9.14 -3.75 -1.82
N ASN A 191 7.99 -3.18 -1.42
CA ASN A 191 7.90 -1.98 -0.56
C ASN A 191 8.58 -0.73 -1.13
N VAL A 192 8.64 -0.64 -2.46
CA VAL A 192 9.18 0.48 -3.21
C VAL A 192 8.03 1.28 -3.81
N PHE A 193 8.08 2.60 -3.66
CA PHE A 193 7.06 3.53 -4.11
C PHE A 193 7.67 4.52 -5.10
N GLN A 194 6.87 4.98 -6.03
CA GLN A 194 7.23 6.02 -6.99
C GLN A 194 6.27 7.20 -6.86
N ALA A 195 6.81 8.41 -6.99
CA ALA A 195 6.01 9.61 -7.03
C ALA A 195 5.17 9.65 -8.32
N ALA A 196 3.91 10.03 -8.18
CA ALA A 196 2.97 10.20 -9.29
C ALA A 196 2.33 11.59 -9.24
N ALA A 197 1.63 11.99 -10.28
CA ALA A 197 0.98 13.30 -10.34
C ALA A 197 0.04 13.57 -9.13
N ARG A 198 -0.50 12.51 -8.51
CA ARG A 198 -1.41 12.60 -7.35
C ARG A 198 -0.68 12.72 -6.02
N SER A 199 0.58 12.32 -5.91
CA SER A 199 1.37 12.45 -4.68
C SER A 199 1.94 13.85 -4.48
N GLY A 200 2.07 14.62 -5.54
CA GLY A 200 2.87 15.82 -5.56
C GLY A 200 4.36 15.52 -5.72
N GLU A 201 5.16 16.57 -5.74
CA GLU A 201 6.61 16.45 -5.81
C GLU A 201 7.22 15.99 -4.49
N ALA A 202 8.34 15.29 -4.58
CA ALA A 202 9.13 14.85 -3.44
C ALA A 202 9.79 16.06 -2.76
N ILE A 203 9.53 16.25 -1.47
CA ILE A 203 10.08 17.35 -0.67
C ILE A 203 11.17 16.78 0.22
N PRO A 204 12.47 17.04 -0.08
CA PRO A 204 13.56 16.60 0.77
C PRO A 204 13.58 17.40 2.07
N LEU A 205 13.72 16.72 3.19
CA LEU A 205 13.77 17.29 4.53
C LEU A 205 14.92 16.63 5.30
N ALA A 206 15.70 17.43 5.99
CA ALA A 206 16.70 16.87 6.88
C ALA A 206 16.01 16.05 7.99
N ALA A 207 16.53 14.87 8.29
CA ALA A 207 15.98 14.02 9.33
C ALA A 207 15.96 14.73 10.69
N GLY A 208 14.86 14.60 11.43
CA GLY A 208 14.66 15.27 12.72
C GLY A 208 14.32 16.76 12.64
N SER A 209 14.18 17.34 11.45
CA SER A 209 13.67 18.70 11.27
C SER A 209 12.16 18.78 11.49
N SER A 210 11.62 20.01 11.62
CA SER A 210 10.18 20.21 11.75
C SER A 210 9.44 19.67 10.52
N GLY A 211 8.54 18.71 10.73
CA GLY A 211 7.79 18.04 9.65
C GLY A 211 8.46 16.79 9.07
N SER A 212 9.61 16.39 9.59
CA SER A 212 10.30 15.15 9.22
C SER A 212 10.48 14.25 10.43
N GLY A 213 10.43 12.93 10.21
CA GLY A 213 10.75 11.93 11.20
C GLY A 213 12.25 11.94 11.56
N LYS A 214 12.60 11.19 12.60
CA LYS A 214 14.00 10.94 13.03
C LYS A 214 14.44 9.59 12.52
N VAL A 215 15.72 9.48 12.17
CA VAL A 215 16.32 8.18 11.84
C VAL A 215 16.71 7.48 13.13
N GLN A 216 16.31 6.22 13.29
CA GLN A 216 16.71 5.36 14.40
C GLN A 216 17.54 4.19 13.88
N GLN A 217 18.79 4.14 14.32
CA GLN A 217 19.73 3.06 13.99
C GLN A 217 19.47 1.83 14.84
N GLY A 218 19.59 0.62 14.24
CA GLY A 218 19.37 -0.66 14.90
C GLY A 218 17.91 -1.02 15.11
N TYR A 219 17.01 -0.35 14.40
CA TYR A 219 15.58 -0.60 14.41
C TYR A 219 15.05 -0.82 12.98
N LEU A 220 13.98 -1.59 12.88
CA LEU A 220 13.17 -1.70 11.68
C LEU A 220 11.72 -1.33 12.00
N GLU A 221 11.05 -0.69 11.06
CA GLU A 221 9.62 -0.46 11.14
C GLU A 221 8.88 -1.75 10.80
N ALA A 222 8.04 -2.27 11.71
CA ALA A 222 7.16 -3.40 11.43
C ALA A 222 6.06 -3.00 10.44
N ALA A 223 5.45 -3.98 9.79
CA ALA A 223 4.24 -3.75 9.00
C ALA A 223 3.14 -3.14 9.89
N ASN A 224 2.37 -2.18 9.35
CA ASN A 224 1.22 -1.60 10.04
C ASN A 224 -0.05 -2.45 9.86
N VAL A 225 0.09 -3.76 9.91
CA VAL A 225 -0.97 -4.76 9.70
C VAL A 225 -1.31 -5.40 11.03
N ASP A 226 -2.59 -5.34 11.43
CA ASP A 226 -3.11 -6.11 12.56
C ASP A 226 -3.67 -7.44 12.09
N MET A 227 -3.08 -8.55 12.57
CA MET A 227 -3.46 -9.91 12.19
C MET A 227 -4.91 -10.24 12.54
N ILE A 228 -5.40 -9.77 13.69
CA ILE A 228 -6.75 -10.09 14.17
C ILE A 228 -7.76 -9.39 13.27
N ASP A 229 -7.52 -8.13 12.95
CA ASP A 229 -8.38 -7.36 12.06
C ASP A 229 -8.42 -7.95 10.64
N GLU A 230 -7.25 -8.33 10.09
CA GLU A 230 -7.18 -8.94 8.77
C GLU A 230 -7.87 -10.31 8.73
N MET A 231 -7.65 -11.17 9.72
CA MET A 231 -8.33 -12.47 9.77
C MET A 231 -9.85 -12.33 9.93
N THR A 232 -10.30 -11.38 10.74
CA THR A 232 -11.73 -11.08 10.88
C THR A 232 -12.31 -10.58 9.56
N GLY A 233 -11.62 -9.67 8.90
CA GLY A 233 -11.97 -9.17 7.58
C GLY A 233 -12.04 -10.27 6.52
N LEU A 234 -11.08 -11.21 6.54
CA LEU A 234 -11.05 -12.36 5.64
C LEU A 234 -12.28 -13.25 5.81
N VAL A 235 -12.62 -13.60 7.06
CA VAL A 235 -13.80 -14.42 7.35
C VAL A 235 -15.08 -13.73 6.89
N LEU A 236 -15.20 -12.42 7.14
CA LEU A 236 -16.36 -11.64 6.70
C LEU A 236 -16.46 -11.58 5.16
N ALA A 237 -15.34 -11.34 4.47
CA ALA A 237 -15.30 -11.30 3.01
C ALA A 237 -15.66 -12.66 2.39
N GLN A 238 -15.13 -13.76 2.96
CA GLN A 238 -15.47 -15.11 2.52
C GLN A 238 -16.95 -15.43 2.73
N ARG A 239 -17.54 -15.07 3.87
CA ARG A 239 -18.97 -15.26 4.12
C ARG A 239 -19.83 -14.43 3.16
N ALA A 240 -19.45 -13.18 2.91
CA ALA A 240 -20.16 -12.33 1.95
C ALA A 240 -20.12 -12.92 0.54
N TYR A 241 -18.96 -13.43 0.10
CA TYR A 241 -18.81 -14.11 -1.18
C TYR A 241 -19.70 -15.35 -1.28
N GLN A 242 -19.73 -16.20 -0.23
CA GLN A 242 -20.57 -17.39 -0.18
C GLN A 242 -22.07 -17.05 -0.22
N LEU A 243 -22.49 -16.00 0.49
CA LEU A 243 -23.88 -15.53 0.45
C LEU A 243 -24.27 -15.06 -0.95
N ASN A 244 -23.42 -14.30 -1.62
CA ASN A 244 -23.66 -13.84 -2.99
C ASN A 244 -23.77 -15.02 -3.97
N ALA A 245 -22.91 -16.03 -3.84
CA ALA A 245 -23.01 -17.25 -4.65
C ALA A 245 -24.35 -17.99 -4.43
N ARG A 246 -24.83 -18.09 -3.20
CA ARG A 246 -26.13 -18.71 -2.87
C ARG A 246 -27.30 -17.90 -3.45
N VAL A 247 -27.24 -16.58 -3.42
CA VAL A 247 -28.28 -15.71 -4.03
C VAL A 247 -28.34 -15.92 -5.52
N LEU A 248 -27.20 -16.03 -6.22
CA LEU A 248 -27.15 -16.35 -7.64
C LEU A 248 -27.81 -17.70 -7.93
N GLN A 249 -27.45 -18.74 -7.16
CA GLN A 249 -28.06 -20.08 -7.32
C GLN A 249 -29.58 -20.06 -7.11
N ALA A 250 -30.05 -19.34 -6.09
CA ALA A 250 -31.47 -19.19 -5.83
C ALA A 250 -32.19 -18.44 -6.98
N SER A 251 -31.57 -17.40 -7.52
CA SER A 251 -32.08 -16.68 -8.70
C SER A 251 -32.19 -17.58 -9.92
N ASP A 252 -31.18 -18.41 -10.21
CA ASP A 252 -31.21 -19.37 -11.31
C ASP A 252 -32.33 -20.41 -11.14
N GLN A 253 -32.55 -20.93 -9.92
CA GLN A 253 -33.63 -21.86 -9.61
C GLN A 253 -35.00 -21.23 -9.83
N ILE A 254 -35.21 -19.96 -9.45
CA ILE A 254 -36.44 -19.23 -9.68
C ILE A 254 -36.70 -19.08 -11.19
N LEU A 255 -35.68 -18.71 -11.96
CA LEU A 255 -35.75 -18.59 -13.39
C LEU A 255 -36.12 -19.92 -14.06
N GLU A 256 -35.54 -21.02 -13.62
CA GLU A 256 -35.86 -22.37 -14.11
C GLU A 256 -37.32 -22.74 -13.79
N THR A 257 -37.78 -22.44 -12.56
CA THR A 257 -39.15 -22.68 -12.15
C THR A 257 -40.15 -21.88 -12.99
N ILE A 258 -39.90 -20.59 -13.23
CA ILE A 258 -40.71 -19.73 -14.08
C ILE A 258 -40.75 -20.25 -15.54
N ASN A 259 -39.62 -20.72 -16.04
CA ASN A 259 -39.56 -21.27 -17.42
C ASN A 259 -40.32 -22.59 -17.55
N ASN A 260 -40.33 -23.43 -16.51
CA ASN A 260 -41.08 -24.68 -16.48
C ASN A 260 -42.60 -24.48 -16.31
N LEU A 261 -43.02 -23.44 -15.60
CA LEU A 261 -44.45 -23.09 -15.47
C LEU A 261 -45.07 -22.48 -16.76
N ARG A 262 -44.21 -22.07 -17.70
CA ARG A 262 -44.63 -21.48 -18.99
C ARG A 262 -44.76 -22.50 -20.13
N ARG A 263 -44.38 -23.74 -19.90
CA ARG A 263 -44.59 -24.87 -20.81
C ARG A 263 -45.87 -25.61 -20.49
#